data_143f566e2e8d509a8a8749d08933879e
#
_entry.id   143f566e2e8d509a8a8749d08933879e
#
_cell.length_a   1.000
_cell.length_b   1.000
_cell.length_c   1.000
_cell.angle_alpha   90.00
_cell.angle_beta   90.00
_cell.angle_gamma   90.00
#
_symmetry.space_group_name_H-M   'P 1'
#
loop_
_entity.id
_entity.type
_entity.pdbx_description
1 polymer ?
#
loop_
_entity_poly.entity_id
_entity_poly.type
_entity_poly.pdbx_seq_one_letter_code
_entity_poly.pdbx_strand_id
1 'polypeptide(L)'
;MTHRTYLAILFGVSLLGHAATADVVWDEALDGDLSEDYLAPTAVSLAEGSNLVLFTSVDLPGDPDREYFTFTVETGYQLSNFILEAYTTTPAENLGFIGIASGSQFPSPPTSLSPAPLLGYSLMGLADVGTDLLPAMGQAPGALGFDGPLGAGAYTVWAQETSLSLEEWRLNLVVTQVPAPGVVALAGFGGLAFRRRRG
;
A
#
# COMPACT_ATOMS: atom_id res chain seq x y z
N MET A 1 0.36 -53.86 40.33
CA MET A 1 -0.15 -53.10 39.18
C MET A 1 -0.04 -51.63 39.50
N THR A 2 0.99 -50.95 38.97
CA THR A 2 1.27 -49.53 39.26
C THR A 2 0.87 -48.70 38.05
N HIS A 3 -0.22 -47.93 38.17
CA HIS A 3 -0.65 -46.98 37.13
C HIS A 3 0.25 -45.74 37.15
N ARG A 4 0.99 -45.51 36.06
CA ARG A 4 1.72 -44.26 35.83
C ARG A 4 0.80 -43.31 35.04
N THR A 5 0.36 -42.27 35.72
CA THR A 5 -0.38 -41.16 35.13
C THR A 5 0.61 -40.19 34.46
N TYR A 6 0.53 -40.03 33.15
CA TYR A 6 1.31 -39.03 32.43
C TYR A 6 0.51 -37.71 32.38
N LEU A 7 1.07 -36.69 32.99
CA LEU A 7 0.53 -35.31 32.90
C LEU A 7 1.05 -34.65 31.60
N ALA A 8 0.17 -34.43 30.65
CA ALA A 8 0.50 -33.67 29.44
C ALA A 8 0.34 -32.17 29.73
N ILE A 9 1.45 -31.43 29.74
CA ILE A 9 1.46 -29.98 29.83
C ILE A 9 1.28 -29.41 28.41
N LEU A 10 0.11 -28.84 28.14
CA LEU A 10 -0.09 -28.04 26.93
C LEU A 10 0.47 -26.63 27.16
N PHE A 11 1.54 -26.28 26.47
CA PHE A 11 2.00 -24.90 26.35
C PHE A 11 1.10 -24.16 25.32
N GLY A 12 0.19 -23.37 25.83
CA GLY A 12 -0.56 -22.41 25.00
C GLY A 12 0.33 -21.21 24.66
N VAL A 13 0.72 -21.07 23.41
CA VAL A 13 1.35 -19.84 22.91
C VAL A 13 0.23 -18.84 22.66
N SER A 14 0.06 -17.87 23.56
CA SER A 14 -0.82 -16.72 23.35
C SER A 14 -0.12 -15.75 22.40
N LEU A 15 -0.53 -15.72 21.14
CA LEU A 15 -0.22 -14.64 20.21
C LEU A 15 -1.01 -13.40 20.66
N LEU A 16 -0.34 -12.51 21.40
CA LEU A 16 -0.83 -11.17 21.65
C LEU A 16 -0.74 -10.40 20.33
N GLY A 17 -1.83 -10.36 19.58
CA GLY A 17 -1.97 -9.46 18.43
C GLY A 17 -1.93 -8.03 18.95
N HIS A 18 -0.84 -7.31 18.69
CA HIS A 18 -0.82 -5.87 18.81
C HIS A 18 -1.72 -5.32 17.69
N ALA A 19 -2.75 -4.57 18.03
CA ALA A 19 -3.42 -3.71 17.07
C ALA A 19 -2.39 -2.65 16.66
N ALA A 20 -1.86 -2.77 15.44
CA ALA A 20 -1.00 -1.74 14.88
C ALA A 20 -1.88 -0.49 14.69
N THR A 21 -1.55 0.59 15.39
CA THR A 21 -2.09 1.91 15.12
C THR A 21 -1.50 2.39 13.80
N ALA A 22 -2.32 3.03 12.97
CA ALA A 22 -1.81 3.64 11.74
C ALA A 22 -0.97 4.87 12.12
N ASP A 23 0.25 4.95 11.59
CA ASP A 23 1.13 6.10 11.78
C ASP A 23 0.91 7.12 10.67
N VAL A 24 0.75 8.40 11.03
CA VAL A 24 0.73 9.49 10.05
C VAL A 24 2.19 9.76 9.67
N VAL A 25 2.54 9.47 8.42
CA VAL A 25 3.91 9.62 7.89
C VAL A 25 4.06 10.87 7.04
N TRP A 26 2.95 11.49 6.65
CA TRP A 26 2.85 12.81 6.04
C TRP A 26 1.46 13.39 6.30
N ASP A 27 1.43 14.62 6.77
CA ASP A 27 0.20 15.43 6.90
C ASP A 27 0.53 16.81 6.34
N GLU A 28 -0.04 17.14 5.19
CA GLU A 28 0.21 18.40 4.49
C GLU A 28 -0.05 19.64 5.38
N ALA A 29 -1.04 19.55 6.26
CA ALA A 29 -1.34 20.64 7.18
C ALA A 29 -0.21 20.91 8.20
N LEU A 30 0.69 19.94 8.41
CA LEU A 30 1.80 20.01 9.37
C LEU A 30 3.17 20.03 8.68
N ASP A 31 3.33 19.23 7.62
CA ASP A 31 4.61 18.95 6.97
C ASP A 31 4.82 19.82 5.71
N GLY A 32 3.77 20.48 5.24
CA GLY A 32 3.74 21.27 4.01
C GLY A 32 3.27 20.47 2.82
N ASP A 33 3.10 21.15 1.73
CA ASP A 33 2.59 20.65 0.47
C ASP A 33 3.47 19.53 -0.13
N LEU A 34 2.86 18.53 -0.77
CA LEU A 34 3.57 17.55 -1.55
C LEU A 34 4.15 18.22 -2.81
N SER A 35 5.16 17.61 -3.38
CA SER A 35 5.85 18.21 -4.52
C SER A 35 5.02 18.14 -5.81
N GLU A 36 4.91 19.24 -6.53
CA GLU A 36 4.37 19.28 -7.90
C GLU A 36 5.41 18.84 -8.96
N ASP A 37 6.68 18.68 -8.57
CA ASP A 37 7.76 18.28 -9.49
C ASP A 37 7.90 16.76 -9.56
N TYR A 38 7.47 16.17 -10.67
CA TYR A 38 7.58 14.75 -10.93
C TYR A 38 9.03 14.21 -10.91
N LEU A 39 10.03 15.07 -11.07
CA LEU A 39 11.47 14.73 -10.98
C LEU A 39 12.04 14.87 -9.57
N ALA A 40 11.34 15.57 -8.68
CA ALA A 40 11.74 15.79 -7.30
C ALA A 40 10.56 15.53 -6.33
N PRO A 41 9.97 14.33 -6.32
CA PRO A 41 8.84 13.98 -5.44
C PRO A 41 9.20 14.13 -3.97
N THR A 42 8.22 14.46 -3.14
CA THR A 42 8.37 14.48 -1.69
C THR A 42 8.70 13.07 -1.17
N ALA A 43 9.79 12.93 -0.40
CA ALA A 43 10.18 11.65 0.18
C ALA A 43 9.40 11.35 1.46
N VAL A 44 8.67 10.22 1.48
CA VAL A 44 7.90 9.75 2.63
C VAL A 44 8.54 8.46 3.17
N SER A 45 8.70 8.37 4.49
CA SER A 45 9.30 7.20 5.14
C SER A 45 8.21 6.25 5.63
N LEU A 46 8.22 5.00 5.15
CA LEU A 46 7.28 3.98 5.59
C LEU A 46 7.90 3.07 6.66
N ALA A 47 7.07 2.63 7.62
CA ALA A 47 7.39 1.60 8.60
C ALA A 47 6.53 0.35 8.35
N GLU A 48 6.86 -0.77 9.01
CA GLU A 48 5.98 -1.95 9.03
C GLU A 48 4.64 -1.59 9.66
N GLY A 49 3.54 -1.97 9.02
CA GLY A 49 2.17 -1.64 9.42
C GLY A 49 1.50 -0.61 8.51
N SER A 50 0.57 0.15 9.07
CA SER A 50 -0.22 1.16 8.36
C SER A 50 0.46 2.52 8.40
N ASN A 51 0.62 3.15 7.23
CA ASN A 51 1.29 4.44 7.04
C ASN A 51 0.32 5.39 6.32
N LEU A 52 -0.07 6.46 6.99
CA LEU A 52 -1.05 7.42 6.46
C LEU A 52 -0.34 8.60 5.80
N VAL A 53 -0.77 8.91 4.58
CA VAL A 53 -0.41 10.12 3.83
C VAL A 53 -1.69 10.92 3.63
N LEU A 54 -1.73 12.14 4.16
CA LEU A 54 -2.86 13.06 4.12
C LEU A 54 -2.47 14.29 3.33
N PHE A 55 -3.27 14.63 2.31
CA PHE A 55 -3.04 15.82 1.48
C PHE A 55 -4.34 16.30 0.85
N THR A 56 -4.29 17.50 0.29
CA THR A 56 -5.36 18.13 -0.49
C THR A 56 -4.84 18.38 -1.88
N SER A 57 -5.72 18.35 -2.88
CA SER A 57 -5.39 18.81 -4.22
C SER A 57 -6.50 19.74 -4.72
N VAL A 58 -6.10 20.80 -5.42
CA VAL A 58 -7.00 21.87 -5.87
C VAL A 58 -6.74 22.22 -7.32
N ASP A 59 -7.56 21.72 -8.24
CA ASP A 59 -7.44 22.11 -9.65
C ASP A 59 -8.08 23.50 -9.85
N LEU A 60 -7.22 24.48 -10.21
CA LEU A 60 -7.64 25.80 -10.64
C LEU A 60 -7.49 25.94 -12.15
N PRO A 61 -8.27 26.79 -12.82
CA PRO A 61 -8.18 26.99 -14.25
C PRO A 61 -6.75 27.36 -14.71
N GLY A 62 -6.06 26.43 -15.36
CA GLY A 62 -4.72 26.63 -15.89
C GLY A 62 -3.57 26.33 -14.93
N ASP A 63 -3.86 25.88 -13.72
CA ASP A 63 -2.90 25.54 -12.70
C ASP A 63 -3.37 24.29 -11.92
N PRO A 64 -3.32 23.10 -12.53
CA PRO A 64 -3.72 21.87 -11.86
C PRO A 64 -2.69 21.48 -10.81
N ASP A 65 -3.15 21.28 -9.62
CA ASP A 65 -2.38 20.84 -8.47
C ASP A 65 -2.05 19.34 -8.58
N ARG A 66 -0.78 18.99 -8.50
CA ARG A 66 -0.29 17.62 -8.70
C ARG A 66 0.58 17.19 -7.56
N GLU A 67 0.21 16.09 -6.94
CA GLU A 67 0.87 15.57 -5.77
C GLU A 67 1.81 14.41 -6.12
N TYR A 68 3.11 14.63 -5.98
CA TYR A 68 4.10 13.58 -6.16
C TYR A 68 4.81 13.25 -4.85
N PHE A 69 4.76 11.98 -4.46
CA PHE A 69 5.57 11.49 -3.35
C PHE A 69 6.26 10.17 -3.70
N THR A 70 7.38 9.91 -3.05
CA THR A 70 8.18 8.70 -3.24
C THR A 70 8.47 8.02 -1.91
N PHE A 71 8.53 6.69 -1.94
CA PHE A 71 8.85 5.87 -0.78
C PHE A 71 9.68 4.65 -1.18
N THR A 72 10.29 4.02 -0.19
CA THR A 72 11.02 2.76 -0.37
C THR A 72 10.38 1.64 0.46
N VAL A 73 10.13 0.51 -0.17
CA VAL A 73 9.81 -0.75 0.50
C VAL A 73 11.13 -1.50 0.71
N GLU A 74 11.48 -1.73 1.96
CA GLU A 74 12.75 -2.35 2.34
C GLU A 74 12.81 -3.84 1.96
N THR A 75 14.03 -4.37 1.84
CA THR A 75 14.25 -5.80 1.58
C THR A 75 13.65 -6.66 2.69
N GLY A 76 12.86 -7.67 2.32
CA GLY A 76 12.13 -8.53 3.26
C GLY A 76 10.72 -8.04 3.57
N TYR A 77 10.32 -6.90 3.00
CA TYR A 77 8.98 -6.32 3.11
C TYR A 77 8.30 -6.20 1.76
N GLN A 78 7.01 -5.94 1.79
CA GLN A 78 6.17 -5.66 0.64
C GLN A 78 5.11 -4.63 1.00
N LEU A 79 4.72 -3.78 0.05
CA LEU A 79 3.51 -2.99 0.14
C LEU A 79 2.34 -3.93 -0.15
N SER A 80 1.65 -4.37 0.90
CA SER A 80 0.59 -5.37 0.80
C SER A 80 -0.75 -4.79 0.39
N ASN A 81 -1.01 -3.53 0.74
CA ASN A 81 -2.23 -2.80 0.39
C ASN A 81 -1.92 -1.30 0.19
N PHE A 82 -2.70 -0.68 -0.66
CA PHE A 82 -2.74 0.77 -0.88
C PHE A 82 -4.19 1.22 -0.80
N ILE A 83 -4.64 1.56 0.40
CA ILE A 83 -6.06 1.76 0.70
C ILE A 83 -6.41 3.23 0.56
N LEU A 84 -7.50 3.56 -0.14
CA LEU A 84 -8.16 4.85 -0.07
C LEU A 84 -8.97 4.91 1.22
N GLU A 85 -8.36 5.37 2.32
CA GLU A 85 -9.00 5.33 3.63
C GLU A 85 -10.09 6.39 3.79
N ALA A 86 -9.87 7.57 3.22
CA ALA A 86 -10.88 8.61 3.08
C ALA A 86 -10.64 9.43 1.81
N TYR A 87 -11.70 9.97 1.27
CA TYR A 87 -11.70 10.84 0.11
C TYR A 87 -12.92 11.74 0.15
N THR A 88 -12.71 13.03 -0.07
CA THR A 88 -13.80 13.99 -0.29
C THR A 88 -13.53 14.75 -1.57
N THR A 89 -14.57 15.20 -2.25
CA THR A 89 -14.46 16.00 -3.47
C THR A 89 -15.57 17.04 -3.55
N THR A 90 -15.22 18.23 -4.01
CA THR A 90 -16.16 19.34 -4.22
C THR A 90 -15.89 19.99 -5.57
N PRO A 91 -16.82 19.92 -6.54
CA PRO A 91 -18.17 19.34 -6.42
C PRO A 91 -18.15 17.82 -6.23
N ALA A 92 -19.20 17.29 -5.60
CA ALA A 92 -19.40 15.87 -5.44
C ALA A 92 -19.42 15.16 -6.81
N GLU A 93 -19.05 13.87 -6.83
CA GLU A 93 -19.00 13.00 -8.04
C GLU A 93 -17.78 13.23 -8.95
N ASN A 94 -16.84 14.11 -8.58
CA ASN A 94 -15.57 14.17 -9.29
C ASN A 94 -14.70 12.94 -8.98
N LEU A 95 -13.80 12.60 -9.91
CA LEU A 95 -12.87 11.49 -9.73
C LEU A 95 -11.45 12.02 -9.57
N GLY A 96 -10.73 11.44 -8.64
CA GLY A 96 -9.30 11.59 -8.54
C GLY A 96 -8.56 10.58 -9.43
N PHE A 97 -7.40 10.96 -9.90
CA PHE A 97 -6.44 10.08 -10.56
C PHE A 97 -5.31 9.73 -9.59
N ILE A 98 -4.94 8.47 -9.57
CA ILE A 98 -3.74 8.01 -8.85
C ILE A 98 -2.94 7.04 -9.71
N GLY A 99 -1.64 7.29 -9.85
CA GLY A 99 -0.70 6.44 -10.58
C GLY A 99 0.51 6.06 -9.74
N ILE A 100 1.08 4.89 -10.00
CA ILE A 100 2.30 4.41 -9.36
C ILE A 100 3.33 3.97 -10.39
N ALA A 101 4.58 4.29 -10.14
CA ALA A 101 5.71 3.87 -10.95
C ALA A 101 6.86 3.36 -10.09
N SER A 102 7.77 2.57 -10.68
CA SER A 102 9.02 2.18 -10.04
C SER A 102 10.05 3.30 -10.12
N GLY A 103 10.86 3.43 -9.07
CA GLY A 103 11.90 4.46 -8.96
C GLY A 103 11.52 5.60 -8.02
N SER A 104 12.49 6.49 -7.77
CA SER A 104 12.33 7.65 -6.88
C SER A 104 11.92 8.93 -7.61
N GLN A 105 11.67 8.84 -8.90
CA GLN A 105 11.15 9.92 -9.75
C GLN A 105 10.01 9.36 -10.58
N PHE A 106 9.03 10.19 -10.89
CA PHE A 106 7.95 9.75 -11.78
C PHE A 106 8.45 9.75 -13.24
N PRO A 107 8.25 8.67 -14.00
CA PRO A 107 8.95 8.43 -15.27
C PRO A 107 8.45 9.26 -16.45
N SER A 108 7.38 10.02 -16.27
CA SER A 108 6.73 10.80 -17.34
C SER A 108 6.31 12.17 -16.86
N PRO A 109 6.42 13.21 -17.70
CA PRO A 109 5.85 14.51 -17.38
C PRO A 109 4.31 14.41 -17.34
N PRO A 110 3.62 15.26 -16.56
CA PRO A 110 2.17 15.22 -16.40
C PRO A 110 1.38 15.48 -17.70
N THR A 111 2.05 16.03 -18.71
CA THR A 111 1.48 16.23 -20.05
C THR A 111 1.47 14.96 -20.92
N SER A 112 2.11 13.87 -20.46
CA SER A 112 2.11 12.59 -21.18
C SER A 112 0.78 11.88 -21.00
N LEU A 113 0.15 11.51 -22.10
CA LEU A 113 -1.07 10.70 -22.10
C LEU A 113 -0.79 9.19 -22.13
N SER A 114 0.48 8.79 -22.15
CA SER A 114 0.86 7.37 -22.22
C SER A 114 1.05 6.77 -20.83
N PRO A 115 0.27 5.77 -20.44
CA PRO A 115 0.47 5.06 -19.16
C PRO A 115 1.60 4.01 -19.23
N ALA A 116 2.22 3.80 -20.39
CA ALA A 116 3.20 2.73 -20.60
C ALA A 116 4.36 2.66 -19.59
N PRO A 117 4.90 3.76 -19.05
CA PRO A 117 5.97 3.70 -18.05
C PRO A 117 5.46 3.50 -16.61
N LEU A 118 4.15 3.54 -16.38
CA LEU A 118 3.58 3.32 -15.06
C LEU A 118 3.49 1.82 -14.74
N LEU A 119 3.68 1.46 -13.49
CA LEU A 119 3.28 0.14 -12.99
C LEU A 119 1.77 -0.03 -13.06
N GLY A 120 1.03 1.01 -12.67
CA GLY A 120 -0.42 1.01 -12.72
C GLY A 120 -1.02 2.36 -12.38
N TYR A 121 -2.32 2.48 -12.57
CA TYR A 121 -3.09 3.67 -12.21
C TYR A 121 -4.56 3.30 -11.95
N SER A 122 -5.29 4.20 -11.31
CA SER A 122 -6.73 4.11 -11.13
C SER A 122 -7.37 5.48 -11.19
N LEU A 123 -8.60 5.54 -11.68
CA LEU A 123 -9.52 6.62 -11.40
C LEU A 123 -10.37 6.15 -10.20
N MET A 124 -10.49 6.97 -9.19
CA MET A 124 -11.21 6.61 -7.98
C MET A 124 -12.13 7.75 -7.53
N GLY A 125 -13.11 7.42 -6.73
CA GLY A 125 -14.09 8.36 -6.21
C GLY A 125 -14.61 7.93 -4.84
N LEU A 126 -15.67 8.58 -4.38
CA LEU A 126 -16.29 8.29 -3.08
C LEU A 126 -16.69 6.82 -2.88
N ALA A 127 -17.03 6.12 -3.97
CA ALA A 127 -17.41 4.71 -3.91
C ALA A 127 -16.23 3.76 -3.60
N ASP A 128 -15.00 4.22 -3.80
CA ASP A 128 -13.79 3.44 -3.60
C ASP A 128 -13.20 3.59 -2.20
N VAL A 129 -13.79 4.46 -1.35
CA VAL A 129 -13.36 4.64 0.05
C VAL A 129 -13.43 3.32 0.81
N GLY A 130 -12.36 2.97 1.49
CA GLY A 130 -12.16 1.71 2.20
C GLY A 130 -11.65 0.57 1.33
N THR A 131 -11.42 0.77 0.02
CA THR A 131 -10.91 -0.27 -0.88
C THR A 131 -9.39 -0.22 -1.05
N ASP A 132 -8.80 -1.38 -1.33
CA ASP A 132 -7.41 -1.51 -1.76
C ASP A 132 -7.30 -1.21 -3.25
N LEU A 133 -6.52 -0.21 -3.61
CA LEU A 133 -6.35 0.25 -4.99
C LEU A 133 -5.35 -0.61 -5.79
N LEU A 134 -4.43 -1.37 -5.14
CA LEU A 134 -3.40 -2.14 -5.85
C LEU A 134 -3.97 -3.07 -6.91
N PRO A 135 -5.05 -3.85 -6.66
CA PRO A 135 -5.60 -4.74 -7.67
C PRO A 135 -6.10 -4.01 -8.92
N ALA A 136 -6.77 -2.87 -8.74
CA ALA A 136 -7.25 -2.06 -9.87
C ALA A 136 -6.09 -1.43 -10.63
N MET A 137 -5.11 -0.88 -9.92
CA MET A 137 -3.91 -0.27 -10.52
C MET A 137 -3.11 -1.29 -11.32
N GLY A 138 -2.89 -2.50 -10.78
CA GLY A 138 -2.13 -3.55 -11.45
C GLY A 138 -2.74 -4.06 -12.74
N GLN A 139 -4.05 -3.87 -12.94
CA GLN A 139 -4.80 -4.27 -14.15
C GLN A 139 -5.08 -3.07 -15.09
N ALA A 140 -4.50 -1.90 -14.83
CA ALA A 140 -4.76 -0.68 -15.59
C ALA A 140 -4.34 -0.83 -17.07
N PRO A 141 -5.24 -0.51 -18.03
CA PRO A 141 -4.95 -0.70 -19.45
C PRO A 141 -3.76 0.14 -19.93
N GLY A 142 -2.83 -0.51 -20.62
CA GLY A 142 -1.67 0.16 -21.25
C GLY A 142 -0.51 0.47 -20.29
N ALA A 143 -0.66 0.25 -18.99
CA ALA A 143 0.43 0.27 -18.01
C ALA A 143 1.24 -1.04 -18.06
N LEU A 144 2.37 -1.10 -17.36
CA LEU A 144 3.20 -2.32 -17.27
C LEU A 144 2.45 -3.47 -16.60
N GLY A 145 1.59 -3.14 -15.64
CA GLY A 145 0.85 -4.10 -14.85
C GLY A 145 1.67 -4.75 -13.74
N PHE A 146 0.97 -5.27 -12.74
CA PHE A 146 1.53 -6.13 -11.68
C PHE A 146 0.42 -6.97 -11.05
N ASP A 147 0.80 -8.09 -10.46
CA ASP A 147 -0.10 -8.94 -9.69
C ASP A 147 0.31 -8.95 -8.22
N GLY A 148 -0.67 -8.72 -7.34
CA GLY A 148 -0.48 -8.76 -5.89
C GLY A 148 0.34 -7.61 -5.29
N PRO A 149 0.97 -7.85 -4.13
CA PRO A 149 1.75 -6.85 -3.42
C PRO A 149 2.97 -6.36 -4.20
N LEU A 150 3.36 -5.11 -3.97
CA LEU A 150 4.62 -4.59 -4.52
C LEU A 150 5.79 -4.95 -3.59
N GLY A 151 6.80 -5.61 -4.14
CA GLY A 151 7.98 -6.07 -3.39
C GLY A 151 8.94 -4.95 -3.00
N ALA A 152 10.13 -5.33 -2.50
CA ALA A 152 11.18 -4.39 -2.16
C ALA A 152 11.60 -3.54 -3.37
N GLY A 153 11.72 -2.23 -3.17
CA GLY A 153 12.06 -1.27 -4.21
C GLY A 153 11.64 0.15 -3.87
N ALA A 154 12.09 1.10 -4.69
CA ALA A 154 11.61 2.48 -4.65
C ALA A 154 10.40 2.63 -5.57
N TYR A 155 9.43 3.41 -5.13
CA TYR A 155 8.19 3.70 -5.85
C TYR A 155 7.86 5.18 -5.75
N THR A 156 7.24 5.71 -6.80
CA THR A 156 6.73 7.06 -6.83
C THR A 156 5.26 7.05 -7.18
N VAL A 157 4.49 7.84 -6.46
CA VAL A 157 3.06 8.04 -6.65
C VAL A 157 2.82 9.41 -7.25
N TRP A 158 1.82 9.51 -8.10
CA TRP A 158 1.24 10.74 -8.62
C TRP A 158 -0.26 10.72 -8.35
N ALA A 159 -0.76 11.71 -7.64
CA ALA A 159 -2.18 11.96 -7.45
C ALA A 159 -2.56 13.33 -7.99
N GLN A 160 -3.76 13.45 -8.54
CA GLN A 160 -4.35 14.72 -8.98
C GLN A 160 -5.87 14.57 -9.18
N GLU A 161 -6.54 15.69 -9.31
CA GLU A 161 -7.92 15.76 -9.77
C GLU A 161 -8.01 15.48 -11.28
N THR A 162 -9.22 15.12 -11.71
CA THR A 162 -9.53 14.94 -13.15
C THR A 162 -10.35 16.08 -13.74
N SER A 163 -10.79 17.01 -12.92
CA SER A 163 -11.50 18.24 -13.31
C SER A 163 -11.43 19.28 -12.19
N LEU A 164 -11.88 20.51 -12.46
CA LEU A 164 -11.90 21.61 -11.48
C LEU A 164 -12.61 21.20 -10.20
N SER A 165 -11.84 20.90 -9.15
CA SER A 165 -12.36 20.45 -7.84
C SER A 165 -11.38 20.74 -6.72
N LEU A 166 -11.88 20.65 -5.50
CA LEU A 166 -11.09 20.49 -4.28
C LEU A 166 -11.26 19.06 -3.80
N GLU A 167 -10.16 18.36 -3.59
CA GLU A 167 -10.14 16.97 -3.11
C GLU A 167 -9.28 16.85 -1.86
N GLU A 168 -9.79 16.14 -0.85
CA GLU A 168 -9.03 15.77 0.34
C GLU A 168 -8.79 14.26 0.31
N TRP A 169 -7.55 13.86 0.50
CA TRP A 169 -7.10 12.49 0.36
C TRP A 169 -6.54 11.95 1.66
N ARG A 170 -6.88 10.72 1.97
CA ARG A 170 -6.23 9.94 3.01
C ARG A 170 -5.89 8.56 2.48
N LEU A 171 -4.63 8.35 2.21
CA LEU A 171 -4.09 7.10 1.71
C LEU A 171 -3.44 6.33 2.84
N ASN A 172 -3.66 5.01 2.89
CA ASN A 172 -3.02 4.11 3.85
C ASN A 172 -2.16 3.09 3.10
N LEU A 173 -0.85 3.22 3.24
CA LEU A 173 0.14 2.33 2.66
C LEU A 173 0.50 1.27 3.70
N VAL A 174 0.02 0.02 3.50
CA VAL A 174 0.26 -1.07 4.45
C VAL A 174 1.49 -1.87 4.04
N VAL A 175 2.52 -1.84 4.89
CA VAL A 175 3.77 -2.56 4.68
C VAL A 175 3.80 -3.80 5.58
N THR A 176 4.06 -4.97 5.00
CA THR A 176 4.15 -6.25 5.73
C THR A 176 5.43 -6.99 5.41
N GLN A 177 5.88 -7.82 6.35
CA GLN A 177 7.00 -8.73 6.09
C GLN A 177 6.61 -9.79 5.06
N VAL A 178 7.53 -10.09 4.15
CA VAL A 178 7.40 -11.25 3.26
C VAL A 178 7.67 -12.52 4.08
N PRO A 179 6.70 -13.48 4.14
CA PRO A 179 6.92 -14.71 4.89
C PRO A 179 8.17 -15.45 4.41
N ALA A 180 9.07 -15.80 5.35
CA ALA A 180 10.26 -16.58 5.01
C ALA A 180 9.86 -17.95 4.42
N PRO A 181 10.47 -18.41 3.31
CA PRO A 181 10.09 -19.63 2.62
C PRO A 181 10.09 -20.92 3.47
N GLY A 182 10.71 -20.90 4.66
CA GLY A 182 10.88 -22.07 5.52
C GLY A 182 9.76 -22.35 6.51
N VAL A 183 8.88 -21.41 6.79
CA VAL A 183 7.88 -21.58 7.87
C VAL A 183 6.74 -22.53 7.48
N VAL A 184 6.38 -22.58 6.21
CA VAL A 184 5.32 -23.48 5.70
C VAL A 184 5.80 -24.94 5.66
N ALA A 185 7.11 -25.20 5.45
CA ALA A 185 7.67 -26.55 5.35
C ALA A 185 7.69 -27.29 6.69
N LEU A 186 7.91 -26.60 7.81
CA LEU A 186 7.96 -27.21 9.14
C LEU A 186 6.61 -27.65 9.67
N ALA A 187 5.52 -26.95 9.33
CA ALA A 187 4.17 -27.34 9.71
C ALA A 187 3.69 -28.59 8.95
N GLY A 188 4.16 -28.82 7.72
CA GLY A 188 3.82 -29.99 6.90
C GLY A 188 4.51 -31.28 7.36
N PHE A 189 5.73 -31.23 7.87
CA PHE A 189 6.48 -32.41 8.29
C PHE A 189 6.12 -32.89 9.71
N GLY A 190 5.67 -32.01 10.60
CA GLY A 190 5.21 -32.41 11.93
C GLY A 190 3.99 -33.33 11.93
N GLY A 191 3.11 -33.20 10.93
CA GLY A 191 1.92 -34.05 10.79
C GLY A 191 2.18 -35.46 10.28
N LEU A 192 3.27 -35.70 9.57
CA LEU A 192 3.60 -37.02 9.00
C LEU A 192 4.36 -37.94 9.98
N ALA A 193 5.05 -37.39 10.97
CA ALA A 193 5.82 -38.16 11.93
C ALA A 193 4.95 -38.91 12.98
N PHE A 194 3.73 -38.46 13.23
CA PHE A 194 2.84 -39.09 14.21
C PHE A 194 2.00 -40.27 13.70
N ARG A 195 1.99 -40.52 12.39
CA ARG A 195 1.12 -41.56 11.79
C ARG A 195 1.78 -42.95 11.68
N ARG A 196 3.02 -43.16 12.13
CA ARG A 196 3.79 -44.41 11.90
C ARG A 196 4.11 -45.23 13.14
N ARG A 197 3.29 -45.16 14.20
CA ARG A 197 3.41 -46.06 15.35
C ARG A 197 2.04 -46.52 15.86
N ARG A 198 1.33 -47.35 15.09
CA ARG A 198 0.37 -48.34 15.57
C ARG A 198 0.28 -49.42 14.51
N GLY A 199 1.10 -50.43 14.66
CA GLY A 199 0.99 -51.75 14.12
C GLY A 199 1.50 -52.70 15.19
#